data_2beedea76278e8fa65c9a87ff136fd21
#
_entry.id   2beedea76278e8fa65c9a87ff136fd21
#
_cell.length_a   1.000
_cell.length_b   1.000
_cell.length_c   1.000
_cell.angle_alpha   90.00
_cell.angle_beta   90.00
_cell.angle_gamma   90.00
#
_symmetry.space_group_name_H-M   'P 1'
#
loop_
_entity.id
_entity.type
_entity.pdbx_description
1 polymer ?
#
loop_
_entity_poly.entity_id
_entity_poly.type
_entity_poly.pdbx_seq_one_letter_code
_entity_poly.pdbx_strand_id
1 'polypeptide(L)'
;MSTVDDFPEWFSDNMRLSQCFSCNCDRSKEPYGEILQWNNANRMIRKGQKHKTFLCRKGRYFSEDQTVPFNIFYISKKNGKFRRIFSIHNEQKQELRKLIPILENILLKYDKNKVSYAFIKNRNCVEHAMQHIGYKYTISMDLENFFESVNVDHVNSYLDDYIIDRCFISGSPQQGLPTSPLIANLAFLECDQKILYTLKNYHIEAKYTRYADDLVISFDNKRDIGKVIFLISNIVNDAGFKINKKKTKIQNIKNGRIIITGVGIDNKGVYPTRKTIKKIRAAKHRSNINSLLGLKEWAKCKLPNIKNYI
;
A
#
# COMPACT_ATOMS: atom_id res chain seq x y z
N MET A 1 -11.03 -17.87 -26.09
CA MET A 1 -9.68 -17.62 -26.65
C MET A 1 -9.74 -16.27 -27.33
N SER A 2 -9.08 -15.25 -26.82
CA SER A 2 -8.95 -13.97 -27.52
C SER A 2 -7.98 -14.15 -28.68
N THR A 3 -8.41 -13.74 -29.88
CA THR A 3 -7.60 -13.79 -31.09
C THR A 3 -6.60 -12.64 -31.12
N VAL A 4 -5.58 -12.72 -31.99
CA VAL A 4 -4.53 -11.67 -32.16
C VAL A 4 -5.13 -10.30 -32.49
N ASP A 5 -6.34 -10.28 -33.08
CA ASP A 5 -7.07 -9.08 -33.48
C ASP A 5 -7.59 -8.22 -32.32
N ASP A 6 -7.52 -8.72 -31.06
CA ASP A 6 -7.87 -7.95 -29.85
C ASP A 6 -6.79 -6.96 -29.40
N PHE A 7 -5.65 -6.93 -30.08
CA PHE A 7 -4.54 -6.03 -29.74
C PHE A 7 -4.58 -4.74 -30.59
N PRO A 8 -4.27 -3.57 -30.00
CA PRO A 8 -4.10 -2.34 -30.78
C PRO A 8 -2.99 -2.48 -31.82
N GLU A 9 -3.14 -1.87 -33.00
CA GLU A 9 -2.16 -1.92 -34.10
C GLU A 9 -0.71 -1.57 -33.66
N TRP A 10 -0.54 -0.62 -32.73
CA TRP A 10 0.76 -0.26 -32.21
C TRP A 10 1.44 -1.35 -31.37
N PHE A 11 0.71 -2.40 -30.98
CA PHE A 11 1.27 -3.50 -30.19
C PHE A 11 2.21 -4.38 -31.02
N SER A 12 1.83 -4.70 -32.27
CA SER A 12 2.65 -5.50 -33.18
C SER A 12 4.00 -4.86 -33.46
N ASP A 13 4.03 -3.52 -33.58
CA ASP A 13 5.27 -2.78 -33.83
C ASP A 13 6.20 -2.75 -32.62
N ASN A 14 5.64 -2.73 -31.40
CA ASN A 14 6.41 -2.76 -30.16
C ASN A 14 6.97 -4.16 -29.80
N MET A 15 6.36 -5.23 -30.33
CA MET A 15 6.88 -6.59 -30.21
C MET A 15 8.20 -6.83 -30.93
N ARG A 16 8.59 -5.95 -31.88
CA ARG A 16 9.87 -6.01 -32.61
C ARG A 16 11.08 -5.54 -31.80
N LEU A 17 10.89 -5.03 -30.59
CA LEU A 17 12.01 -4.69 -29.72
C LEU A 17 12.71 -5.97 -29.23
N SER A 18 13.98 -6.14 -29.60
CA SER A 18 14.76 -7.36 -29.39
C SER A 18 15.19 -7.58 -27.94
N GLN A 19 15.29 -6.55 -27.12
CA GLN A 19 15.80 -6.63 -25.76
C GLN A 19 14.93 -5.94 -24.72
N CYS A 20 14.92 -6.49 -23.50
CA CYS A 20 14.31 -5.89 -22.33
C CYS A 20 15.35 -5.10 -21.55
N PHE A 21 15.13 -3.80 -21.40
CA PHE A 21 16.07 -2.89 -20.71
C PHE A 21 16.38 -3.26 -19.25
N SER A 22 15.45 -3.97 -18.57
CA SER A 22 15.62 -4.27 -17.15
C SER A 22 16.28 -5.62 -16.85
N CYS A 23 16.24 -6.57 -17.77
CA CYS A 23 16.76 -7.92 -17.56
C CYS A 23 17.67 -8.42 -18.71
N ASN A 24 17.87 -7.58 -19.72
CA ASN A 24 18.67 -7.89 -20.93
C ASN A 24 18.26 -9.22 -21.61
N CYS A 25 16.99 -9.62 -21.53
CA CYS A 25 16.46 -10.81 -22.19
C CYS A 25 16.01 -10.51 -23.62
N ASP A 26 16.20 -11.47 -24.52
CA ASP A 26 15.73 -11.39 -25.90
C ASP A 26 14.24 -11.73 -25.98
N ARG A 27 13.41 -10.78 -26.41
CA ARG A 27 11.95 -10.90 -26.48
C ARG A 27 11.43 -11.57 -27.75
N SER A 28 12.23 -11.64 -28.79
CA SER A 28 11.86 -12.34 -30.02
C SER A 28 11.58 -13.83 -29.80
N LYS A 29 12.04 -14.36 -28.66
CA LYS A 29 11.91 -15.78 -28.28
C LYS A 29 10.80 -16.03 -27.24
N GLU A 30 9.98 -15.03 -26.90
CA GLU A 30 8.92 -15.19 -25.90
C GLU A 30 7.69 -15.90 -26.48
N PRO A 31 7.13 -16.93 -25.79
CA PRO A 31 6.02 -17.70 -26.30
C PRO A 31 4.68 -16.92 -26.28
N TYR A 32 3.81 -17.24 -27.24
CA TYR A 32 2.50 -16.59 -27.45
C TYR A 32 1.57 -16.57 -26.21
N GLY A 33 1.71 -17.52 -25.29
CA GLY A 33 0.91 -17.57 -24.05
C GLY A 33 1.11 -16.39 -23.11
N GLU A 34 2.25 -15.72 -23.18
CA GLU A 34 2.56 -14.55 -22.35
C GLU A 34 1.87 -13.27 -22.86
N ILE A 35 1.48 -13.24 -24.14
CA ILE A 35 0.75 -12.15 -24.78
C ILE A 35 -0.64 -11.95 -24.14
N LEU A 36 -1.30 -13.02 -23.71
CA LEU A 36 -2.60 -12.97 -23.03
C LEU A 36 -2.50 -12.23 -21.69
N GLN A 37 -1.41 -12.44 -20.94
CA GLN A 37 -1.15 -11.72 -19.68
C GLN A 37 -0.86 -10.24 -19.93
N TRP A 38 -0.18 -9.95 -21.05
CA TRP A 38 0.09 -8.58 -21.49
C TRP A 38 -1.20 -7.82 -21.82
N ASN A 39 -2.16 -8.43 -22.49
CA ASN A 39 -3.46 -7.81 -22.81
C ASN A 39 -4.20 -7.38 -21.53
N ASN A 40 -4.14 -8.18 -20.46
CA ASN A 40 -4.73 -7.82 -19.18
C ASN A 40 -4.02 -6.61 -18.50
N ALA A 41 -2.71 -6.49 -18.65
CA ALA A 41 -1.97 -5.33 -18.16
C ALA A 41 -2.32 -4.07 -18.97
N ASN A 42 -2.46 -4.21 -20.29
CA ASN A 42 -2.76 -3.10 -21.20
C ASN A 42 -4.15 -2.47 -20.96
N ARG A 43 -5.13 -3.24 -20.50
CA ARG A 43 -6.45 -2.71 -20.08
C ARG A 43 -6.35 -1.72 -18.92
N MET A 44 -5.24 -1.70 -18.20
CA MET A 44 -4.98 -0.78 -17.09
C MET A 44 -4.34 0.53 -17.55
N ILE A 45 -3.80 0.57 -18.77
CA ILE A 45 -3.27 1.79 -19.38
C ILE A 45 -4.47 2.62 -19.86
N ARG A 46 -4.60 3.85 -19.39
CA ARG A 46 -5.68 4.75 -19.81
C ARG A 46 -5.59 5.01 -21.31
N LYS A 47 -6.73 4.93 -22.02
CA LYS A 47 -6.82 5.34 -23.43
C LYS A 47 -6.21 6.71 -23.63
N GLY A 48 -5.21 6.81 -24.47
CA GLY A 48 -4.53 8.08 -24.83
C GLY A 48 -3.08 8.21 -24.36
N GLN A 49 -2.58 7.36 -23.47
CA GLN A 49 -1.15 7.34 -23.10
C GLN A 49 -0.39 6.43 -24.09
N LYS A 50 0.46 7.02 -24.92
CA LYS A 50 1.34 6.28 -25.86
C LYS A 50 2.54 5.71 -25.10
N HIS A 51 2.32 4.70 -24.24
CA HIS A 51 3.41 4.01 -23.56
C HIS A 51 3.75 2.70 -24.29
N LYS A 52 5.03 2.46 -24.51
CA LYS A 52 5.52 1.14 -24.96
C LYS A 52 5.49 0.19 -23.77
N THR A 53 4.66 -0.86 -23.82
CA THR A 53 4.55 -1.85 -22.76
C THR A 53 5.01 -3.21 -23.26
N PHE A 54 5.78 -3.91 -22.48
CA PHE A 54 6.30 -5.22 -22.83
C PHE A 54 6.45 -6.15 -21.61
N LEU A 55 6.39 -7.45 -21.86
CA LEU A 55 6.58 -8.50 -20.87
C LEU A 55 8.05 -8.97 -20.87
N CYS A 56 8.64 -9.05 -19.69
CA CYS A 56 9.94 -9.67 -19.49
C CYS A 56 9.77 -11.15 -19.10
N ARG A 57 10.78 -12.02 -19.40
CA ARG A 57 10.82 -13.45 -19.02
C ARG A 57 10.58 -13.73 -17.55
N LYS A 58 10.79 -12.75 -16.66
CA LYS A 58 10.48 -12.85 -15.23
C LYS A 58 9.02 -12.56 -14.89
N GLY A 59 8.12 -12.51 -15.88
CA GLY A 59 6.69 -12.25 -15.70
C GLY A 59 6.37 -10.83 -15.24
N ARG A 60 7.20 -9.85 -15.54
CA ARG A 60 7.00 -8.44 -15.25
C ARG A 60 6.70 -7.68 -16.52
N TYR A 61 5.70 -6.80 -16.46
CA TYR A 61 5.34 -5.89 -17.54
C TYR A 61 6.03 -4.56 -17.34
N PHE A 62 6.62 -4.03 -18.42
CA PHE A 62 7.27 -2.73 -18.43
C PHE A 62 6.55 -1.80 -19.39
N SER A 63 6.44 -0.54 -19.01
CA SER A 63 6.08 0.54 -19.90
C SER A 63 7.20 1.56 -19.85
N GLU A 64 7.76 1.89 -20.98
CA GLU A 64 8.78 2.91 -21.14
C GLU A 64 8.19 4.04 -21.96
N ASP A 65 8.16 5.23 -21.39
CA ASP A 65 7.90 6.46 -22.11
C ASP A 65 9.24 7.20 -22.26
N GLN A 66 9.68 7.41 -23.47
CA GLN A 66 10.95 8.10 -23.75
C GLN A 66 10.93 9.57 -23.31
N THR A 67 9.75 10.13 -23.09
CA THR A 67 9.56 11.51 -22.64
C THR A 67 9.59 11.67 -21.11
N VAL A 68 9.52 10.55 -20.36
CA VAL A 68 9.42 10.57 -18.89
C VAL A 68 10.57 9.77 -18.28
N PRO A 69 11.29 10.29 -17.30
CA PRO A 69 12.50 9.68 -16.74
C PRO A 69 12.17 8.53 -15.76
N PHE A 70 11.23 7.67 -16.10
CA PHE A 70 10.87 6.49 -15.28
C PHE A 70 10.37 5.34 -16.15
N ASN A 71 10.50 4.12 -15.61
CA ASN A 71 9.90 2.91 -16.16
C ASN A 71 8.69 2.50 -15.33
N ILE A 72 7.65 1.99 -15.97
CA ILE A 72 6.48 1.42 -15.31
C ILE A 72 6.50 -0.10 -15.48
N PHE A 73 6.33 -0.83 -14.38
CA PHE A 73 6.12 -2.27 -14.44
C PHE A 73 4.91 -2.69 -13.60
N TYR A 74 4.32 -3.81 -13.97
CA TYR A 74 3.08 -4.30 -13.39
C TYR A 74 3.34 -5.58 -12.59
N ILE A 75 2.87 -5.60 -11.34
CA ILE A 75 2.94 -6.78 -10.47
C ILE A 75 1.53 -7.37 -10.37
N SER A 76 1.38 -8.65 -10.71
CA SER A 76 0.10 -9.36 -10.60
C SER A 76 -0.36 -9.45 -9.15
N LYS A 77 -1.64 -9.12 -8.91
CA LYS A 77 -2.34 -9.35 -7.64
C LYS A 77 -3.10 -10.68 -7.72
N LYS A 78 -3.35 -11.32 -6.56
CA LYS A 78 -4.06 -12.62 -6.47
C LYS A 78 -5.47 -12.65 -7.08
N ASN A 79 -6.09 -11.49 -7.27
CA ASN A 79 -7.44 -11.34 -7.81
C ASN A 79 -7.46 -11.03 -9.32
N GLY A 80 -6.40 -11.35 -10.05
CA GLY A 80 -6.26 -11.06 -11.48
C GLY A 80 -6.03 -9.59 -11.84
N LYS A 81 -5.97 -8.69 -10.85
CA LYS A 81 -5.63 -7.28 -11.06
C LYS A 81 -4.11 -7.10 -11.00
N PHE A 82 -3.63 -5.98 -11.53
CA PHE A 82 -2.22 -5.61 -11.48
C PHE A 82 -2.00 -4.41 -10.56
N ARG A 83 -0.79 -4.33 -10.03
CA ARG A 83 -0.28 -3.16 -9.31
C ARG A 83 0.75 -2.48 -10.20
N ARG A 84 0.54 -1.23 -10.51
CA ARG A 84 1.47 -0.39 -11.27
C ARG A 84 2.56 0.13 -10.33
N ILE A 85 3.82 -0.06 -10.70
CA ILE A 85 4.98 0.38 -9.94
C ILE A 85 5.84 1.26 -10.83
N PHE A 86 6.22 2.41 -10.32
CA PHE A 86 7.12 3.34 -10.98
C PHE A 86 8.55 3.08 -10.52
N SER A 87 9.45 2.92 -11.47
CA SER A 87 10.89 2.75 -11.23
C SER A 87 11.63 3.92 -11.86
N ILE A 88 12.14 4.79 -11.04
CA ILE A 88 12.97 5.93 -11.44
C ILE A 88 14.45 5.53 -11.48
N HIS A 89 15.26 6.29 -12.23
CA HIS A 89 16.72 6.09 -12.29
C HIS A 89 17.37 6.27 -10.92
N ASN A 90 18.54 5.64 -10.72
CA ASN A 90 19.19 5.62 -9.40
C ASN A 90 19.55 7.03 -8.89
N GLU A 91 19.97 7.92 -9.76
CA GLU A 91 20.30 9.32 -9.41
C GLU A 91 19.07 10.05 -8.86
N GLN A 92 17.96 10.02 -9.59
CA GLN A 92 16.69 10.61 -9.13
C GLN A 92 16.19 9.96 -7.84
N LYS A 93 16.37 8.64 -7.69
CA LYS A 93 16.02 7.95 -6.46
C LYS A 93 16.85 8.42 -5.26
N GLN A 94 18.12 8.74 -5.48
CA GLN A 94 18.98 9.32 -4.43
C GLN A 94 18.54 10.75 -4.09
N GLU A 95 18.20 11.57 -5.08
CA GLU A 95 17.66 12.92 -4.86
C GLU A 95 16.37 12.88 -4.02
N LEU A 96 15.42 12.01 -4.39
CA LEU A 96 14.20 11.85 -3.58
C LEU A 96 14.47 11.35 -2.17
N ARG A 97 15.47 10.49 -1.97
CA ARG A 97 15.86 10.05 -0.63
C ARG A 97 16.38 11.17 0.26
N LYS A 98 16.99 12.21 -0.30
CA LYS A 98 17.40 13.40 0.47
C LYS A 98 16.22 14.19 1.04
N LEU A 99 15.04 14.06 0.43
CA LEU A 99 13.80 14.69 0.92
C LEU A 99 13.15 13.92 2.08
N ILE A 100 13.50 12.64 2.28
CA ILE A 100 12.88 11.81 3.33
C ILE A 100 12.99 12.43 4.72
N PRO A 101 14.16 12.89 5.20
CA PRO A 101 14.28 13.52 6.53
C PRO A 101 13.41 14.78 6.66
N ILE A 102 13.27 15.55 5.59
CA ILE A 102 12.43 16.76 5.57
C ILE A 102 10.97 16.36 5.74
N LEU A 103 10.50 15.38 4.96
CA LEU A 103 9.13 14.86 5.03
C LEU A 103 8.82 14.22 6.39
N GLU A 104 9.78 13.48 6.97
CA GLU A 104 9.66 12.92 8.33
C GLU A 104 9.46 14.03 9.37
N ASN A 105 10.25 15.10 9.32
CA ASN A 105 10.13 16.24 10.23
C ASN A 105 8.79 16.95 10.08
N ILE A 106 8.33 17.18 8.84
CA ILE A 106 7.01 17.76 8.58
C ILE A 106 5.91 16.86 9.17
N LEU A 107 5.96 15.57 8.89
CA LEU A 107 4.98 14.61 9.40
C LEU A 107 4.94 14.59 10.93
N LEU A 108 6.09 14.56 11.59
CA LEU A 108 6.18 14.59 13.07
C LEU A 108 5.63 15.89 13.66
N LYS A 109 5.80 17.03 12.98
CA LYS A 109 5.24 18.32 13.40
C LYS A 109 3.71 18.32 13.39
N TYR A 110 3.08 17.67 12.42
CA TYR A 110 1.64 17.73 12.22
C TYR A 110 0.88 16.50 12.76
N ASP A 111 1.47 15.29 12.81
CA ASP A 111 0.87 14.07 13.40
C ASP A 111 0.93 14.07 14.94
N LYS A 112 0.33 15.08 15.56
CA LYS A 112 0.30 15.24 17.05
C LYS A 112 -0.41 14.08 17.75
N ASN A 113 -1.38 13.48 17.12
CA ASN A 113 -2.21 12.39 17.68
C ASN A 113 -1.58 11.00 17.51
N LYS A 114 -0.45 10.91 16.80
CA LYS A 114 0.30 9.65 16.57
C LYS A 114 -0.60 8.52 16.03
N VAL A 115 -1.48 8.86 15.10
CA VAL A 115 -2.48 7.93 14.54
C VAL A 115 -1.86 6.97 13.52
N SER A 116 -0.93 7.46 12.70
CA SER A 116 -0.29 6.69 11.63
C SER A 116 0.84 5.81 12.16
N TYR A 117 0.87 4.53 11.75
CA TYR A 117 1.89 3.55 12.16
C TYR A 117 2.75 3.03 11.01
N ALA A 118 2.31 3.14 9.77
CA ALA A 118 3.09 2.73 8.62
C ALA A 118 4.08 3.80 8.18
N PHE A 119 5.24 3.38 7.68
CA PHE A 119 6.26 4.25 7.08
C PHE A 119 6.85 5.31 8.03
N ILE A 120 6.69 5.13 9.33
CA ILE A 120 7.22 6.01 10.36
C ILE A 120 8.32 5.26 11.11
N LYS A 121 9.45 5.95 11.29
CA LYS A 121 10.58 5.41 12.03
C LYS A 121 10.16 5.04 13.46
N ASN A 122 10.65 3.90 13.94
CA ASN A 122 10.36 3.35 15.27
C ASN A 122 8.89 2.95 15.50
N ARG A 123 8.06 2.83 14.44
CA ARG A 123 6.72 2.24 14.51
C ARG A 123 6.64 1.00 13.64
N ASN A 124 5.84 0.02 14.03
CA ASN A 124 5.62 -1.19 13.26
C ASN A 124 4.19 -1.73 13.39
N CYS A 125 3.87 -2.78 12.64
CA CYS A 125 2.55 -3.40 12.64
C CYS A 125 2.22 -4.13 13.96
N VAL A 126 3.21 -4.51 14.76
CA VAL A 126 2.98 -5.13 16.09
C VAL A 126 2.51 -4.07 17.07
N GLU A 127 3.23 -2.94 17.13
CA GLU A 127 2.84 -1.79 17.95
C GLU A 127 1.46 -1.26 17.55
N HIS A 128 1.19 -1.17 16.23
CA HIS A 128 -0.12 -0.81 15.71
C HIS A 128 -1.22 -1.74 16.23
N ALA A 129 -1.03 -3.04 16.15
CA ALA A 129 -2.00 -4.03 16.63
C ALA A 129 -2.21 -3.95 18.15
N MET A 130 -1.16 -3.67 18.93
CA MET A 130 -1.23 -3.53 20.39
C MET A 130 -2.15 -2.40 20.85
N GLN A 131 -2.33 -1.34 20.05
CA GLN A 131 -3.22 -0.24 20.36
C GLN A 131 -4.70 -0.67 20.51
N HIS A 132 -5.04 -1.85 20.01
CA HIS A 132 -6.40 -2.37 19.93
C HIS A 132 -6.66 -3.54 20.88
N ILE A 133 -5.74 -3.83 21.81
CA ILE A 133 -5.92 -4.85 22.85
C ILE A 133 -6.98 -4.39 23.84
N GLY A 134 -7.85 -5.29 24.26
CA GLY A 134 -8.87 -5.05 25.29
C GLY A 134 -10.26 -4.70 24.75
N TYR A 135 -10.38 -4.32 23.48
CA TYR A 135 -11.67 -3.98 22.87
C TYR A 135 -12.44 -5.22 22.38
N LYS A 136 -13.79 -5.15 22.45
CA LYS A 136 -14.67 -6.24 22.02
C LYS A 136 -14.84 -6.34 20.51
N TYR A 137 -14.92 -5.19 19.84
CA TYR A 137 -15.15 -5.09 18.40
C TYR A 137 -14.04 -4.31 17.72
N THR A 138 -13.64 -4.75 16.55
CA THR A 138 -12.68 -4.03 15.68
C THR A 138 -13.20 -4.02 14.26
N ILE A 139 -13.22 -2.83 13.66
CA ILE A 139 -13.49 -2.61 12.25
C ILE A 139 -12.17 -2.31 11.56
N SER A 140 -11.88 -3.02 10.47
CA SER A 140 -10.78 -2.72 9.57
C SER A 140 -11.35 -2.31 8.22
N MET A 141 -10.95 -1.14 7.71
CA MET A 141 -11.40 -0.57 6.44
C MET A 141 -10.16 -0.27 5.57
N ASP A 142 -10.18 -0.68 4.30
CA ASP A 142 -9.05 -0.51 3.35
C ASP A 142 -9.39 0.61 2.35
N LEU A 143 -8.45 1.50 2.09
CA LEU A 143 -8.61 2.54 1.07
C LEU A 143 -8.34 1.99 -0.33
N GLU A 144 -9.16 2.38 -1.31
CA GLU A 144 -8.93 2.02 -2.71
C GLU A 144 -7.86 2.92 -3.31
N ASN A 145 -6.84 2.32 -3.94
CA ASN A 145 -5.79 3.01 -4.71
C ASN A 145 -5.18 4.22 -3.96
N PHE A 146 -4.85 4.01 -2.68
CA PHE A 146 -4.48 5.07 -1.75
C PHE A 146 -3.46 6.07 -2.32
N PHE A 147 -2.34 5.59 -2.86
CA PHE A 147 -1.29 6.46 -3.42
C PHE A 147 -1.78 7.25 -4.64
N GLU A 148 -2.51 6.60 -5.52
CA GLU A 148 -3.03 7.20 -6.75
C GLU A 148 -4.20 8.18 -6.48
N SER A 149 -4.83 8.10 -5.30
CA SER A 149 -5.90 9.00 -4.87
C SER A 149 -5.38 10.28 -4.22
N VAL A 150 -4.11 10.33 -3.84
CA VAL A 150 -3.48 11.55 -3.32
C VAL A 150 -3.25 12.52 -4.48
N ASN A 151 -3.71 13.76 -4.33
CA ASN A 151 -3.45 14.87 -5.22
C ASN A 151 -2.71 16.02 -4.48
N VAL A 152 -2.38 17.08 -5.19
CA VAL A 152 -1.64 18.23 -4.66
C VAL A 152 -2.43 18.94 -3.56
N ASP A 153 -3.77 19.04 -3.69
CA ASP A 153 -4.62 19.76 -2.72
C ASP A 153 -4.56 19.14 -1.32
N HIS A 154 -4.29 17.83 -1.23
CA HIS A 154 -4.14 17.16 0.06
C HIS A 154 -2.85 17.52 0.81
N VAL A 155 -1.85 18.14 0.15
CA VAL A 155 -0.51 18.35 0.71
C VAL A 155 0.03 19.77 0.55
N ASN A 156 -0.62 20.64 -0.21
CA ASN A 156 -0.17 22.00 -0.49
C ASN A 156 -0.03 22.88 0.77
N SER A 157 -0.76 22.56 1.85
CA SER A 157 -0.62 23.23 3.16
C SER A 157 0.61 22.77 3.95
N TYR A 158 1.28 21.67 3.53
CA TYR A 158 2.42 21.05 4.23
C TYR A 158 3.71 21.12 3.42
N LEU A 159 3.60 21.07 2.09
CA LEU A 159 4.73 20.94 1.16
C LEU A 159 4.80 22.14 0.23
N ASP A 160 6.02 22.59 -0.07
CA ASP A 160 6.28 23.59 -1.09
C ASP A 160 6.26 22.99 -2.50
N ASP A 161 6.16 23.85 -3.52
CA ASP A 161 6.11 23.46 -4.94
C ASP A 161 7.38 22.68 -5.35
N TYR A 162 8.53 23.00 -4.77
CA TYR A 162 9.80 22.30 -5.07
C TYR A 162 9.73 20.81 -4.70
N ILE A 163 9.12 20.46 -3.57
CA ILE A 163 8.93 19.08 -3.14
C ILE A 163 7.84 18.41 -3.98
N ILE A 164 6.75 19.12 -4.23
CA ILE A 164 5.61 18.61 -5.01
C ILE A 164 6.06 18.23 -6.42
N ASP A 165 6.74 19.11 -7.14
CA ASP A 165 7.20 18.89 -8.53
C ASP A 165 8.13 17.66 -8.64
N ARG A 166 8.91 17.36 -7.60
CA ARG A 166 9.83 16.21 -7.61
C ARG A 166 9.21 14.91 -7.19
N CYS A 167 8.19 14.96 -6.35
CA CYS A 167 7.62 13.78 -5.71
C CYS A 167 6.35 13.30 -6.38
N PHE A 168 5.71 14.12 -7.24
CA PHE A 168 4.49 13.75 -7.94
C PHE A 168 4.78 13.41 -9.41
N ILE A 169 4.21 12.31 -9.87
CA ILE A 169 4.23 11.90 -11.28
C ILE A 169 2.78 11.77 -11.71
N SER A 170 2.40 12.46 -12.79
CA SER A 170 1.01 12.48 -13.29
C SER A 170 -0.01 12.87 -12.20
N GLY A 171 0.36 13.85 -11.36
CA GLY A 171 -0.52 14.46 -10.35
C GLY A 171 -0.68 13.66 -9.05
N SER A 172 0.11 12.61 -8.82
CA SER A 172 0.04 11.85 -7.56
C SER A 172 1.39 11.22 -7.18
N PRO A 173 1.63 10.92 -5.87
CA PRO A 173 2.79 10.16 -5.42
C PRO A 173 2.63 8.70 -5.82
N GLN A 174 3.38 8.25 -6.79
CA GLN A 174 3.24 6.92 -7.37
C GLN A 174 3.88 5.82 -6.51
N GLN A 175 3.35 4.60 -6.60
CA GLN A 175 3.95 3.45 -5.95
C GLN A 175 5.32 3.14 -6.57
N GLY A 176 6.35 3.06 -5.71
CA GLY A 176 7.75 2.80 -6.11
C GLY A 176 8.69 3.99 -5.88
N LEU A 177 8.16 5.19 -5.69
CA LEU A 177 8.97 6.34 -5.27
C LEU A 177 9.29 6.27 -3.77
N PRO A 178 10.51 6.62 -3.34
CA PRO A 178 10.90 6.55 -1.93
C PRO A 178 10.15 7.53 -1.02
N THR A 179 9.65 8.64 -1.55
CA THR A 179 8.93 9.69 -0.83
C THR A 179 7.43 9.44 -0.71
N SER A 180 6.84 8.67 -1.63
CA SER A 180 5.39 8.45 -1.70
C SER A 180 4.75 7.95 -0.40
N PRO A 181 5.38 7.07 0.39
CA PRO A 181 4.80 6.61 1.65
C PRO A 181 4.57 7.74 2.67
N LEU A 182 5.54 8.65 2.80
CA LEU A 182 5.44 9.79 3.73
C LEU A 182 4.44 10.84 3.22
N ILE A 183 4.44 11.11 1.93
CA ILE A 183 3.48 12.03 1.30
C ILE A 183 2.06 11.52 1.46
N ALA A 184 1.81 10.22 1.26
CA ALA A 184 0.50 9.63 1.48
C ALA A 184 0.06 9.71 2.95
N ASN A 185 0.99 9.60 3.89
CA ASN A 185 0.70 9.85 5.31
C ASN A 185 0.31 11.30 5.57
N LEU A 186 1.04 12.27 5.01
CA LEU A 186 0.73 13.71 5.13
C LEU A 186 -0.65 14.03 4.53
N ALA A 187 -0.93 13.52 3.34
CA ALA A 187 -2.19 13.74 2.65
C ALA A 187 -3.44 13.28 3.42
N PHE A 188 -3.28 12.29 4.29
CA PHE A 188 -4.41 11.75 5.06
C PHE A 188 -4.52 12.33 6.48
N LEU A 189 -3.64 13.26 6.89
CA LEU A 189 -3.62 13.82 8.26
C LEU A 189 -4.91 14.54 8.63
N GLU A 190 -5.44 15.36 7.73
CA GLU A 190 -6.70 16.06 8.00
C GLU A 190 -7.88 15.11 8.16
N CYS A 191 -7.89 14.04 7.35
CA CYS A 191 -8.89 12.99 7.45
C CYS A 191 -8.77 12.25 8.80
N ASP A 192 -7.54 11.91 9.23
CA ASP A 192 -7.27 11.32 10.54
C ASP A 192 -7.80 12.22 11.69
N GLN A 193 -7.58 13.53 11.62
CA GLN A 193 -8.04 14.49 12.62
C GLN A 193 -9.57 14.61 12.63
N LYS A 194 -10.20 14.68 11.45
CA LYS A 194 -11.66 14.71 11.31
C LYS A 194 -12.30 13.45 11.89
N ILE A 195 -11.70 12.27 11.65
CA ILE A 195 -12.18 11.00 12.22
C ILE A 195 -12.14 11.05 13.75
N LEU A 196 -11.00 11.42 14.34
CA LEU A 196 -10.86 11.51 15.80
C LEU A 196 -11.87 12.50 16.41
N TYR A 197 -11.99 13.68 15.81
CA TYR A 197 -12.93 14.72 16.25
C TYR A 197 -14.37 14.23 16.17
N THR A 198 -14.76 13.57 15.07
CA THR A 198 -16.11 13.06 14.88
C THR A 198 -16.43 11.95 15.89
N LEU A 199 -15.53 10.99 16.10
CA LEU A 199 -15.75 9.95 17.10
C LEU A 199 -15.98 10.55 18.50
N LYS A 200 -15.21 11.57 18.88
CA LYS A 200 -15.38 12.28 20.15
C LYS A 200 -16.72 13.00 20.24
N ASN A 201 -17.11 13.75 19.20
CA ASN A 201 -18.37 14.50 19.17
C ASN A 201 -19.62 13.62 19.23
N TYR A 202 -19.54 12.44 18.64
CA TYR A 202 -20.62 11.48 18.70
C TYR A 202 -20.57 10.58 19.94
N HIS A 203 -19.71 10.90 20.92
CA HIS A 203 -19.52 10.16 22.19
C HIS A 203 -19.26 8.67 21.96
N ILE A 204 -18.48 8.35 20.90
CA ILE A 204 -18.07 6.99 20.61
C ILE A 204 -16.67 6.78 21.22
N GLU A 205 -16.63 6.02 22.32
CA GLU A 205 -15.39 5.62 22.94
C GLU A 205 -14.67 4.56 22.08
N ALA A 206 -13.80 5.01 21.19
CA ALA A 206 -13.10 4.17 20.25
C ALA A 206 -11.62 4.51 20.15
N LYS A 207 -10.80 3.50 19.93
CA LYS A 207 -9.40 3.64 19.51
C LYS A 207 -9.35 3.62 17.99
N TYR A 208 -8.87 4.70 17.39
CA TYR A 208 -8.59 4.81 15.96
C TYR A 208 -7.11 4.85 15.72
N THR A 209 -6.63 4.08 14.75
CA THR A 209 -5.26 4.12 14.21
C THR A 209 -5.27 3.75 12.73
N ARG A 210 -4.17 4.09 12.02
CA ARG A 210 -4.01 3.81 10.60
C ARG A 210 -2.66 3.16 10.30
N TYR A 211 -2.65 2.18 9.42
CA TYR A 211 -1.43 1.58 8.87
C TYR A 211 -1.47 1.64 7.34
N ALA A 212 -0.85 2.66 6.76
CA ALA A 212 -0.94 3.00 5.34
C ALA A 212 -2.41 3.22 4.90
N ASP A 213 -2.93 2.30 4.07
CA ASP A 213 -4.31 2.26 3.56
C ASP A 213 -5.30 1.50 4.48
N ASP A 214 -4.83 0.87 5.55
CA ASP A 214 -5.67 0.15 6.51
C ASP A 214 -6.09 1.07 7.68
N LEU A 215 -7.36 1.47 7.77
CA LEU A 215 -7.97 2.17 8.89
C LEU A 215 -8.47 1.15 9.89
N VAL A 216 -8.12 1.29 11.16
CA VAL A 216 -8.54 0.35 12.22
C VAL A 216 -9.20 1.10 13.37
N ILE A 217 -10.42 0.68 13.73
CA ILE A 217 -11.22 1.27 14.78
C ILE A 217 -11.68 0.18 15.73
N SER A 218 -11.40 0.32 17.03
CA SER A 218 -11.81 -0.64 18.06
C SER A 218 -12.64 0.03 19.14
N PHE A 219 -13.69 -0.63 19.61
CA PHE A 219 -14.64 -0.15 20.60
C PHE A 219 -15.41 -1.31 21.25
N ASP A 220 -16.22 -1.01 22.31
CA ASP A 220 -16.89 -2.03 23.09
C ASP A 220 -18.39 -2.16 22.84
N ASN A 221 -19.02 -1.13 22.29
CA ASN A 221 -20.46 -1.11 22.08
C ASN A 221 -20.84 -1.59 20.68
N LYS A 222 -21.55 -2.72 20.58
CA LYS A 222 -22.01 -3.29 19.30
C LYS A 222 -22.90 -2.35 18.48
N ARG A 223 -23.68 -1.49 19.15
CA ARG A 223 -24.61 -0.55 18.47
C ARG A 223 -23.88 0.48 17.63
N ASP A 224 -22.61 0.77 17.93
CA ASP A 224 -21.82 1.78 17.21
C ASP A 224 -21.24 1.28 15.88
N ILE A 225 -21.30 -0.04 15.59
CA ILE A 225 -20.71 -0.62 14.37
C ILE A 225 -21.20 0.10 13.11
N GLY A 226 -22.51 0.21 12.91
CA GLY A 226 -23.09 0.85 11.72
C GLY A 226 -22.79 2.34 11.67
N LYS A 227 -22.88 3.03 12.83
CA LYS A 227 -22.62 4.45 12.97
C LYS A 227 -21.15 4.77 12.63
N VAL A 228 -20.19 4.03 13.15
CA VAL A 228 -18.76 4.19 12.88
C VAL A 228 -18.46 4.01 11.41
N ILE A 229 -18.97 2.93 10.78
CA ILE A 229 -18.76 2.69 9.34
C ILE A 229 -19.32 3.86 8.50
N PHE A 230 -20.52 4.32 8.82
CA PHE A 230 -21.17 5.43 8.10
C PHE A 230 -20.37 6.73 8.23
N LEU A 231 -20.05 7.14 9.46
CA LEU A 231 -19.32 8.38 9.74
C LEU A 231 -17.95 8.42 9.05
N ILE A 232 -17.15 7.34 9.20
CA ILE A 232 -15.82 7.26 8.61
C ILE A 232 -15.90 7.21 7.08
N SER A 233 -16.89 6.49 6.52
CA SER A 233 -17.06 6.43 5.06
C SER A 233 -17.34 7.81 4.46
N ASN A 234 -18.17 8.62 5.12
CA ASN A 234 -18.47 9.97 4.66
C ASN A 234 -17.23 10.87 4.75
N ILE A 235 -16.51 10.89 5.89
CA ILE A 235 -15.30 11.70 6.06
C ILE A 235 -14.25 11.35 4.99
N VAL A 236 -14.04 10.06 4.74
CA VAL A 236 -13.09 9.57 3.74
C VAL A 236 -13.50 9.97 2.33
N ASN A 237 -14.81 9.86 1.99
CA ASN A 237 -15.33 10.26 0.69
C ASN A 237 -15.24 11.78 0.48
N ASP A 238 -15.60 12.59 1.49
CA ASP A 238 -15.53 14.04 1.45
C ASP A 238 -14.09 14.54 1.26
N ALA A 239 -13.12 13.78 1.76
CA ALA A 239 -11.70 14.02 1.55
C ALA A 239 -11.15 13.49 0.20
N GLY A 240 -12.02 13.03 -0.72
CA GLY A 240 -11.60 12.55 -2.05
C GLY A 240 -11.03 11.14 -2.08
N PHE A 241 -11.02 10.41 -0.96
CA PHE A 241 -10.60 9.02 -0.89
C PHE A 241 -11.80 8.07 -0.97
N LYS A 242 -11.53 6.78 -1.17
CA LYS A 242 -12.59 5.78 -1.29
C LYS A 242 -12.30 4.53 -0.47
N ILE A 243 -13.31 4.08 0.29
CA ILE A 243 -13.22 2.84 1.06
C ILE A 243 -13.57 1.64 0.19
N ASN A 244 -12.74 0.60 0.27
CA ASN A 244 -13.00 -0.69 -0.33
C ASN A 244 -14.00 -1.49 0.52
N LYS A 245 -15.29 -1.34 0.22
CA LYS A 245 -16.38 -2.01 0.97
C LYS A 245 -16.20 -3.53 1.01
N LYS A 246 -15.64 -4.16 -0.05
CA LYS A 246 -15.43 -5.62 -0.12
C LYS A 246 -14.34 -6.11 0.83
N LYS A 247 -13.43 -5.24 1.25
CA LYS A 247 -12.36 -5.56 2.19
C LYS A 247 -12.65 -5.10 3.63
N THR A 248 -13.70 -4.32 3.84
CA THR A 248 -14.13 -3.92 5.18
C THR A 248 -14.48 -5.17 6.00
N LYS A 249 -13.88 -5.26 7.19
CA LYS A 249 -14.05 -6.40 8.10
C LYS A 249 -14.49 -5.93 9.47
N ILE A 250 -15.48 -6.62 10.02
CA ILE A 250 -15.93 -6.46 11.40
C ILE A 250 -15.51 -7.72 12.16
N GLN A 251 -14.75 -7.56 13.21
CA GLN A 251 -14.23 -8.64 14.03
C GLN A 251 -14.73 -8.49 15.47
N ASN A 252 -15.00 -9.62 16.12
CA ASN A 252 -15.41 -9.67 17.51
C ASN A 252 -14.48 -10.63 18.26
N ILE A 253 -13.92 -10.20 19.39
CA ILE A 253 -13.00 -10.99 20.21
C ILE A 253 -13.61 -12.31 20.72
N LYS A 254 -14.94 -12.38 20.88
CA LYS A 254 -15.64 -13.61 21.24
C LYS A 254 -15.52 -14.71 20.18
N ASN A 255 -15.30 -14.33 18.92
CA ASN A 255 -15.14 -15.27 17.79
C ASN A 255 -13.68 -15.74 17.61
N GLY A 256 -12.79 -15.33 18.50
CA GLY A 256 -11.36 -15.62 18.44
C GLY A 256 -10.51 -14.37 18.30
N ARG A 257 -9.20 -14.56 18.07
CA ARG A 257 -8.25 -13.44 17.95
C ARG A 257 -8.62 -12.50 16.82
N ILE A 258 -8.61 -11.22 17.12
CA ILE A 258 -8.73 -10.14 16.14
C ILE A 258 -7.42 -10.07 15.35
N ILE A 259 -7.50 -9.88 14.03
CA ILE A 259 -6.33 -9.80 13.16
C ILE A 259 -6.21 -8.37 12.62
N ILE A 260 -5.10 -7.70 12.95
CA ILE A 260 -4.78 -6.33 12.53
C ILE A 260 -3.41 -6.37 11.86
N THR A 261 -3.29 -5.88 10.62
CA THR A 261 -2.04 -5.81 9.83
C THR A 261 -1.18 -7.09 9.86
N GLY A 262 -1.85 -8.25 9.88
CA GLY A 262 -1.17 -9.56 9.90
C GLY A 262 -0.72 -10.05 11.28
N VAL A 263 -1.08 -9.34 12.34
CA VAL A 263 -0.84 -9.71 13.75
C VAL A 263 -2.17 -10.09 14.39
N GLY A 264 -2.20 -11.18 15.14
CA GLY A 264 -3.37 -11.60 15.95
C GLY A 264 -3.28 -10.98 17.34
N ILE A 265 -4.38 -10.44 17.86
CA ILE A 265 -4.47 -9.92 19.21
C ILE A 265 -5.61 -10.59 19.98
N ASP A 266 -5.44 -10.70 21.28
CA ASP A 266 -6.50 -11.01 22.26
C ASP A 266 -6.32 -10.11 23.49
N ASN A 267 -7.07 -10.35 24.55
CA ASN A 267 -7.01 -9.55 25.78
C ASN A 267 -5.67 -9.67 26.54
N LYS A 268 -4.81 -10.63 26.15
CA LYS A 268 -3.55 -10.93 26.85
C LYS A 268 -2.31 -10.43 26.08
N GLY A 269 -2.41 -10.20 24.75
CA GLY A 269 -1.27 -9.77 23.98
C GLY A 269 -1.38 -9.98 22.47
N VAL A 270 -0.20 -10.03 21.82
CA VAL A 270 -0.03 -10.16 20.37
C VAL A 270 0.53 -11.53 20.00
N TYR A 271 0.11 -12.05 18.86
CA TYR A 271 0.43 -13.41 18.41
C TYR A 271 0.59 -13.49 16.90
N PRO A 272 1.40 -14.44 16.40
CA PRO A 272 1.42 -14.76 14.98
C PRO A 272 0.06 -15.34 14.53
N THR A 273 -0.36 -14.97 13.33
CA THR A 273 -1.61 -15.51 12.77
C THR A 273 -1.49 -16.98 12.39
N ARG A 274 -2.63 -17.69 12.30
CA ARG A 274 -2.67 -19.05 11.76
C ARG A 274 -2.02 -19.16 10.37
N LYS A 275 -2.14 -18.12 9.55
CA LYS A 275 -1.51 -18.04 8.23
C LYS A 275 0.02 -18.04 8.34
N THR A 276 0.58 -17.30 9.29
CA THR A 276 2.03 -17.28 9.56
C THR A 276 2.52 -18.66 10.00
N ILE A 277 1.81 -19.30 10.93
CA ILE A 277 2.15 -20.64 11.40
C ILE A 277 2.10 -21.68 10.27
N LYS A 278 1.08 -21.63 9.39
CA LYS A 278 1.03 -22.49 8.20
C LYS A 278 2.22 -22.27 7.26
N LYS A 279 2.63 -21.00 7.04
CA LYS A 279 3.81 -20.68 6.23
C LYS A 279 5.11 -21.23 6.85
N ILE A 280 5.27 -21.14 8.17
CA ILE A 280 6.43 -21.70 8.88
C ILE A 280 6.50 -23.21 8.66
N ARG A 281 5.39 -23.94 8.82
CA ARG A 281 5.34 -25.39 8.58
C ARG A 281 5.67 -25.75 7.14
N ALA A 282 5.14 -25.00 6.17
CA ALA A 282 5.44 -25.21 4.76
C ALA A 282 6.91 -24.93 4.42
N ALA A 283 7.51 -23.87 4.99
CA ALA A 283 8.92 -23.56 4.79
C ALA A 283 9.83 -24.63 5.38
N LYS A 284 9.48 -25.16 6.56
CA LYS A 284 10.18 -26.30 7.18
C LYS A 284 10.12 -27.54 6.30
N HIS A 285 8.93 -27.91 5.82
CA HIS A 285 8.73 -29.08 4.95
C HIS A 285 9.51 -28.99 3.63
N ARG A 286 9.63 -27.78 3.06
CA ARG A 286 10.37 -27.53 1.81
C ARG A 286 11.86 -27.29 2.02
N SER A 287 12.38 -27.44 3.24
CA SER A 287 13.77 -27.15 3.61
C SER A 287 14.27 -25.76 3.20
N ASN A 288 13.35 -24.78 3.07
CA ASN A 288 13.68 -23.41 2.73
C ASN A 288 14.12 -22.64 4.00
N ILE A 289 15.41 -22.75 4.32
CA ILE A 289 16.01 -22.23 5.55
C ILE A 289 15.83 -20.71 5.68
N ASN A 290 16.10 -19.94 4.62
CA ASN A 290 15.99 -18.48 4.67
C ASN A 290 14.56 -18.02 4.95
N SER A 291 13.57 -18.60 4.27
CA SER A 291 12.17 -18.33 4.51
C SER A 291 11.73 -18.75 5.91
N LEU A 292 12.22 -19.90 6.39
CA LEU A 292 11.92 -20.42 7.73
C LEU A 292 12.44 -19.50 8.84
N LEU A 293 13.68 -19.01 8.73
CA LEU A 293 14.28 -18.09 9.69
C LEU A 293 13.53 -16.76 9.74
N GLY A 294 13.26 -16.14 8.59
CA GLY A 294 12.51 -14.87 8.53
C GLY A 294 11.08 -15.00 9.07
N LEU A 295 10.36 -16.10 8.77
CA LEU A 295 9.02 -16.35 9.29
C LEU A 295 9.01 -16.64 10.80
N LYS A 296 10.03 -17.33 11.33
CA LYS A 296 10.17 -17.55 12.78
C LYS A 296 10.45 -16.25 13.51
N GLU A 297 11.30 -15.38 12.95
CA GLU A 297 11.58 -14.07 13.53
C GLU A 297 10.32 -13.19 13.53
N TRP A 298 9.60 -13.13 12.42
CA TRP A 298 8.30 -12.46 12.34
C TRP A 298 7.29 -12.98 13.38
N ALA A 299 7.27 -14.29 13.63
CA ALA A 299 6.33 -14.91 14.57
C ALA A 299 6.58 -14.53 16.04
N LYS A 300 7.74 -13.95 16.36
CA LYS A 300 8.04 -13.43 17.71
C LYS A 300 7.26 -12.15 18.04
N CYS A 301 6.65 -11.52 17.04
CA CYS A 301 5.86 -10.28 17.18
C CYS A 301 6.60 -9.21 18.00
N LYS A 302 7.86 -8.93 17.66
CA LYS A 302 8.70 -7.98 18.41
C LYS A 302 8.29 -6.54 18.19
N LEU A 303 8.36 -5.75 19.25
CA LEU A 303 8.28 -4.29 19.17
C LEU A 303 9.54 -3.70 18.51
N PRO A 304 9.46 -2.49 17.95
CA PRO A 304 10.63 -1.80 17.42
C PRO A 304 11.68 -1.61 18.53
N ASN A 305 12.94 -1.80 18.18
CA ASN A 305 14.05 -1.64 19.14
C ASN A 305 14.36 -0.14 19.25
N ILE A 306 13.85 0.52 20.28
CA ILE A 306 14.02 1.96 20.51
C ILE A 306 15.47 2.30 20.93
N LYS A 307 16.22 1.32 21.47
CA LYS A 307 17.55 1.54 22.06
C LYS A 307 18.68 1.90 21.09
N ASN A 308 18.50 1.79 19.78
CA ASN A 308 19.57 2.01 18.79
C ASN A 308 19.50 3.40 18.12
N TYR A 309 18.74 4.36 18.67
CA TYR A 309 18.51 5.67 18.03
C TYR A 309 18.52 6.86 19.02
N ILE A 310 19.17 6.66 20.19
CA ILE A 310 19.54 7.77 21.11
C ILE A 310 21.00 8.11 20.89
#